data_20b6cf63cdc780eadf15be641c7390f6
#
_entry.id   20b6cf63cdc780eadf15be641c7390f6
#
_cell.length_a   1.000
_cell.length_b   1.000
_cell.length_c   1.000
_cell.angle_alpha   90.00
_cell.angle_beta   90.00
_cell.angle_gamma   90.00
#
_symmetry.space_group_name_H-M   'P 1'
#
loop_
_entity.id
_entity.type
_entity.pdbx_description
1 polymer ?
#
loop_
_entity_poly.entity_id
_entity_poly.type
_entity_poly.pdbx_seq_one_letter_code
_entity_poly.pdbx_strand_id
1 'polypeptide(L)'
;GLASAEADTMFQSGQIAMCLAGPWNINILNDLGMNYGIAAMPSGSDGAYSAEGGCSYMIPKGTEDADRQAVYKFMAHWLTDDVLKEWSVRNGFPVWSYSLLEDKDIKSNEVLNSVSEASSIGRDWHLGYEYGTQIDNDVMKPMMENILMGSNVKTEVQDAADRLDEIVSK
;
A
#
# COMPACT_ATOMS: atom_id res chain seq x y z
N GLY A 1 -4.61 18.03 6.97
CA GLY A 1 -4.83 17.26 5.74
C GLY A 1 -5.98 16.27 5.91
N LEU A 2 -6.52 15.77 4.82
CA LEU A 2 -7.54 14.72 4.85
C LEU A 2 -6.90 13.38 5.20
N ALA A 3 -7.54 12.58 6.05
CA ALA A 3 -7.17 11.18 6.20
C ALA A 3 -7.50 10.41 4.91
N SER A 4 -6.78 9.30 4.63
CA SER A 4 -6.99 8.53 3.40
C SER A 4 -8.44 8.06 3.22
N ALA A 5 -9.10 7.63 4.30
CA ALA A 5 -10.51 7.22 4.27
C ALA A 5 -11.48 8.36 3.91
N GLU A 6 -11.15 9.60 4.28
CA GLU A 6 -11.94 10.78 3.89
C GLU A 6 -11.74 11.09 2.41
N ALA A 7 -10.52 11.01 1.90
CA ALA A 7 -10.24 11.17 0.48
C ALA A 7 -10.93 10.09 -0.37
N ASP A 8 -10.90 8.83 0.08
CA ASP A 8 -11.62 7.73 -0.56
C ASP A 8 -13.14 8.03 -0.64
N THR A 9 -13.73 8.50 0.47
CA THR A 9 -15.17 8.87 0.51
C THR A 9 -15.50 10.02 -0.45
N MET A 10 -14.63 11.02 -0.52
CA MET A 10 -14.82 12.15 -1.44
C MET A 10 -14.71 11.72 -2.90
N PHE A 11 -13.81 10.79 -3.23
CA PHE A 11 -13.72 10.23 -4.57
C PHE A 11 -14.95 9.39 -4.91
N GLN A 12 -15.37 8.50 -4.02
CA GLN A 12 -16.55 7.64 -4.17
C GLN A 12 -17.86 8.45 -4.35
N SER A 13 -17.92 9.64 -3.77
CA SER A 13 -19.06 10.57 -3.91
C SER A 13 -18.92 11.54 -5.08
N GLY A 14 -17.86 11.47 -5.88
CA GLY A 14 -17.61 12.33 -7.02
C GLY A 14 -17.22 13.77 -6.67
N GLN A 15 -16.84 14.04 -5.42
CA GLN A 15 -16.43 15.38 -4.99
C GLN A 15 -15.01 15.73 -5.44
N ILE A 16 -14.17 14.74 -5.69
CA ILE A 16 -12.82 14.90 -6.23
C ILE A 16 -12.62 13.98 -7.44
N ALA A 17 -11.83 14.44 -8.39
CA ALA A 17 -11.60 13.71 -9.65
C ALA A 17 -10.49 12.66 -9.56
N MET A 18 -9.59 12.76 -8.60
CA MET A 18 -8.45 11.86 -8.41
C MET A 18 -8.15 11.70 -6.92
N CYS A 19 -7.73 10.51 -6.53
CA CYS A 19 -7.20 10.26 -5.19
C CYS A 19 -6.03 9.25 -5.25
N LEU A 20 -5.15 9.32 -4.27
CA LEU A 20 -4.18 8.28 -4.03
C LEU A 20 -4.84 7.17 -3.23
N ALA A 21 -4.89 5.97 -3.77
CA ALA A 21 -5.55 4.84 -3.15
C ALA A 21 -4.82 3.53 -3.47
N GLY A 22 -5.18 2.49 -2.76
CA GLY A 22 -4.72 1.14 -3.06
C GLY A 22 -5.84 0.26 -3.62
N PRO A 23 -5.53 -1.00 -3.94
CA PRO A 23 -6.48 -1.95 -4.54
C PRO A 23 -7.76 -2.18 -3.74
N TRP A 24 -7.75 -1.92 -2.44
CA TRP A 24 -8.92 -2.08 -1.56
C TRP A 24 -10.16 -1.28 -1.97
N ASN A 25 -9.99 -0.20 -2.76
CA ASN A 25 -11.11 0.59 -3.26
C ASN A 25 -11.80 -0.02 -4.48
N ILE A 26 -11.16 -0.95 -5.20
CA ILE A 26 -11.64 -1.46 -6.49
C ILE A 26 -13.05 -2.06 -6.37
N ASN A 27 -13.29 -2.92 -5.39
CA ASN A 27 -14.60 -3.53 -5.20
C ASN A 27 -15.67 -2.50 -4.86
N ILE A 28 -15.35 -1.53 -4.01
CA ILE A 28 -16.27 -0.45 -3.63
C ILE A 28 -16.67 0.37 -4.86
N LEU A 29 -15.69 0.75 -5.70
CA LEU A 29 -15.96 1.52 -6.91
C LEU A 29 -16.78 0.73 -7.93
N ASN A 30 -16.53 -0.58 -8.06
CA ASN A 30 -17.31 -1.47 -8.91
C ASN A 30 -18.75 -1.61 -8.40
N ASP A 31 -18.96 -1.79 -7.10
CA ASP A 31 -20.28 -1.91 -6.49
C ASP A 31 -21.10 -0.60 -6.62
N LEU A 32 -20.42 0.53 -6.61
CA LEU A 32 -21.02 1.85 -6.87
C LEU A 32 -21.31 2.09 -8.36
N GLY A 33 -20.86 1.21 -9.26
CA GLY A 33 -20.98 1.38 -10.71
C GLY A 33 -20.22 2.59 -11.24
N MET A 34 -19.15 3.01 -10.57
CA MET A 34 -18.36 4.17 -11.00
C MET A 34 -17.56 3.85 -12.27
N ASN A 35 -17.47 4.83 -13.15
CA ASN A 35 -16.54 4.80 -14.27
C ASN A 35 -15.22 5.44 -13.81
N TYR A 36 -14.21 4.63 -13.56
CA TYR A 36 -12.89 5.07 -13.07
C TYR A 36 -11.76 4.42 -13.85
N GLY A 37 -10.58 5.01 -13.79
CA GLY A 37 -9.34 4.45 -14.29
C GLY A 37 -8.30 4.36 -13.17
N ILE A 38 -7.31 3.51 -13.37
CA ILE A 38 -6.15 3.36 -12.49
C ILE A 38 -4.91 3.76 -13.28
N ALA A 39 -4.06 4.55 -12.67
CA ALA A 39 -2.77 4.95 -13.23
C ALA A 39 -1.68 4.81 -12.17
N ALA A 40 -0.47 4.53 -12.61
CA ALA A 40 0.71 4.59 -11.75
C ALA A 40 0.94 6.02 -11.25
N MET A 41 1.72 6.15 -10.19
CA MET A 41 2.11 7.45 -9.66
C MET A 41 2.81 8.31 -10.71
N PRO A 42 2.51 9.62 -10.77
CA PRO A 42 3.20 10.53 -11.70
C PRO A 42 4.70 10.53 -11.46
N SER A 43 5.48 10.63 -12.54
CA SER A 43 6.93 10.75 -12.45
C SER A 43 7.37 12.21 -12.30
N GLY A 44 8.34 12.44 -11.40
CA GLY A 44 9.11 13.68 -11.33
C GLY A 44 10.44 13.58 -12.07
N SER A 45 11.34 14.56 -11.87
CA SER A 45 12.68 14.55 -12.41
C SER A 45 13.51 13.33 -12.01
N ASP A 46 13.28 12.81 -10.82
CA ASP A 46 14.03 11.70 -10.23
C ASP A 46 13.34 10.34 -10.41
N GLY A 47 12.26 10.28 -11.19
CA GLY A 47 11.50 9.09 -11.52
C GLY A 47 10.11 9.02 -10.90
N ALA A 48 9.45 7.89 -11.08
CA ALA A 48 8.17 7.56 -10.48
C ALA A 48 8.40 6.59 -9.31
N TYR A 49 7.73 6.85 -8.19
CA TYR A 49 7.79 6.00 -7.00
C TYR A 49 6.40 5.82 -6.41
N SER A 50 6.14 4.64 -5.88
CA SER A 50 4.93 4.33 -5.12
C SER A 50 5.34 3.78 -3.76
N ALA A 51 4.55 4.05 -2.73
CA ALA A 51 4.74 3.37 -1.46
C ALA A 51 4.44 1.88 -1.62
N GLU A 52 5.37 1.03 -1.19
CA GLU A 52 5.20 -0.42 -1.14
C GLU A 52 4.90 -0.83 0.30
N GLY A 53 3.94 -1.70 0.47
CA GLY A 53 3.56 -2.26 1.75
C GLY A 53 2.94 -3.63 1.58
N GLY A 54 2.78 -4.34 2.68
CA GLY A 54 2.18 -5.67 2.69
C GLY A 54 1.55 -6.01 4.02
N CYS A 55 0.78 -7.09 4.01
CA CYS A 55 0.22 -7.68 5.22
C CYS A 55 0.94 -8.99 5.52
N SER A 56 1.22 -9.24 6.78
CA SER A 56 1.83 -10.46 7.25
C SER A 56 0.87 -11.24 8.14
N TYR A 57 0.86 -12.55 7.99
CA TYR A 57 0.22 -13.42 8.96
C TYR A 57 1.11 -13.55 10.19
N MET A 58 0.53 -13.39 11.36
CA MET A 58 1.24 -13.54 12.62
C MET A 58 0.52 -14.53 13.52
N ILE A 59 1.30 -15.37 14.19
CA ILE A 59 0.81 -16.29 15.22
C ILE A 59 1.30 -15.76 16.57
N PRO A 60 0.41 -15.42 17.50
CA PRO A 60 0.82 -14.90 18.81
C PRO A 60 1.70 -15.88 19.56
N LYS A 61 2.64 -15.35 20.34
CA LYS A 61 3.46 -16.17 21.25
C LYS A 61 2.55 -16.82 22.30
N GLY A 62 2.74 -18.11 22.53
CA GLY A 62 1.91 -18.87 23.47
C GLY A 62 0.70 -19.55 22.86
N THR A 63 0.49 -19.46 21.53
CA THR A 63 -0.54 -20.26 20.84
C THR A 63 -0.25 -21.75 21.03
N GLU A 64 -1.26 -22.51 21.41
CA GLU A 64 -1.20 -23.97 21.57
C GLU A 64 -0.80 -24.65 20.26
N ASP A 65 -0.09 -25.80 20.35
CA ASP A 65 0.47 -26.47 19.18
C ASP A 65 -0.60 -26.93 18.19
N ALA A 66 -1.75 -27.39 18.68
CA ALA A 66 -2.86 -27.81 17.83
C ALA A 66 -3.42 -26.64 17.00
N ASP A 67 -3.62 -25.49 17.63
CA ASP A 67 -4.09 -24.27 16.98
C ASP A 67 -3.05 -23.74 15.99
N ARG A 68 -1.79 -23.78 16.37
CA ARG A 68 -0.67 -23.38 15.48
C ARG A 68 -0.62 -24.23 14.22
N GLN A 69 -0.83 -25.55 14.33
CA GLN A 69 -0.90 -26.44 13.18
C GLN A 69 -2.12 -26.16 12.30
N ALA A 70 -3.26 -25.81 12.91
CA ALA A 70 -4.45 -25.41 12.14
C ALA A 70 -4.20 -24.11 11.36
N VAL A 71 -3.56 -23.11 11.96
CA VAL A 71 -3.18 -21.85 11.30
C VAL A 71 -2.20 -22.11 10.15
N TYR A 72 -1.19 -22.97 10.33
CA TYR A 72 -0.28 -23.32 9.23
C TYR A 72 -0.98 -23.98 8.05
N LYS A 73 -1.94 -24.84 8.30
CA LYS A 73 -2.77 -25.44 7.22
C LYS A 73 -3.58 -24.37 6.48
N PHE A 74 -4.19 -23.44 7.22
CA PHE A 74 -4.91 -22.32 6.62
C PHE A 74 -3.97 -21.44 5.76
N MET A 75 -2.82 -21.06 6.30
CA MET A 75 -1.84 -20.26 5.55
C MET A 75 -1.37 -20.98 4.28
N ALA A 76 -1.07 -22.27 4.39
CA ALA A 76 -0.65 -23.07 3.25
C ALA A 76 -1.72 -23.15 2.16
N HIS A 77 -3.00 -23.29 2.54
CA HIS A 77 -4.11 -23.24 1.60
C HIS A 77 -4.28 -21.85 0.98
N TRP A 78 -4.21 -20.79 1.80
CA TRP A 78 -4.34 -19.41 1.33
C TRP A 78 -3.27 -19.05 0.30
N LEU A 79 -2.07 -19.61 0.42
CA LEU A 79 -0.94 -19.32 -0.47
C LEU A 79 -0.89 -20.25 -1.70
N THR A 80 -1.93 -21.05 -1.96
CA THR A 80 -2.01 -21.81 -3.23
C THR A 80 -2.33 -20.90 -4.40
N ASP A 81 -1.83 -21.24 -5.59
CA ASP A 81 -2.04 -20.43 -6.79
C ASP A 81 -3.52 -20.22 -7.12
N ASP A 82 -4.38 -21.22 -6.92
CA ASP A 82 -5.82 -21.11 -7.17
C ASP A 82 -6.46 -20.03 -6.29
N VAL A 83 -6.15 -20.02 -4.98
CA VAL A 83 -6.70 -19.04 -4.04
C VAL A 83 -6.12 -17.64 -4.31
N LEU A 84 -4.82 -17.55 -4.57
CA LEU A 84 -4.17 -16.28 -4.89
C LEU A 84 -4.73 -15.66 -6.18
N LYS A 85 -4.93 -16.48 -7.21
CA LYS A 85 -5.54 -16.04 -8.47
C LYS A 85 -6.95 -15.49 -8.24
N GLU A 86 -7.79 -16.26 -7.55
CA GLU A 86 -9.16 -15.83 -7.26
C GLU A 86 -9.20 -14.54 -6.44
N TRP A 87 -8.35 -14.44 -5.42
CA TRP A 87 -8.20 -13.23 -4.62
C TRP A 87 -7.81 -12.01 -5.47
N SER A 88 -6.79 -12.16 -6.31
CA SER A 88 -6.31 -11.07 -7.16
C SER A 88 -7.35 -10.63 -8.17
N VAL A 89 -7.97 -11.57 -8.87
CA VAL A 89 -9.01 -11.26 -9.89
C VAL A 89 -10.23 -10.57 -9.26
N ARG A 90 -10.65 -11.00 -8.07
CA ARG A 90 -11.83 -10.43 -7.40
C ARG A 90 -11.57 -9.09 -6.72
N ASN A 91 -10.37 -8.89 -6.19
CA ASN A 91 -10.09 -7.74 -5.33
C ASN A 91 -9.10 -6.73 -5.95
N GLY A 92 -8.56 -7.03 -7.11
CA GLY A 92 -7.62 -6.15 -7.80
C GLY A 92 -6.22 -6.08 -7.18
N PHE A 93 -5.91 -6.89 -6.17
CA PHE A 93 -4.56 -6.94 -5.60
C PHE A 93 -3.59 -7.63 -6.56
N PRO A 94 -2.34 -7.16 -6.68
CA PRO A 94 -1.35 -7.79 -7.53
C PRO A 94 -1.04 -9.21 -7.04
N VAL A 95 -0.73 -10.11 -7.97
CA VAL A 95 -0.23 -11.44 -7.62
C VAL A 95 1.23 -11.34 -7.17
N TRP A 96 1.58 -12.11 -6.15
CA TRP A 96 2.96 -12.22 -5.65
C TRP A 96 3.60 -13.59 -5.92
N SER A 97 2.89 -14.46 -6.67
CA SER A 97 3.39 -15.76 -7.09
C SER A 97 3.91 -15.67 -8.53
N TYR A 98 5.17 -16.04 -8.75
CA TYR A 98 5.78 -16.06 -10.08
C TYR A 98 5.05 -17.00 -11.06
N SER A 99 4.45 -18.09 -10.55
CA SER A 99 3.66 -19.03 -11.36
C SER A 99 2.42 -18.38 -11.99
N LEU A 100 1.86 -17.36 -11.34
CA LEU A 100 0.67 -16.66 -11.81
C LEU A 100 0.95 -15.47 -12.74
N LEU A 101 2.19 -15.02 -12.86
CA LEU A 101 2.52 -13.89 -13.75
C LEU A 101 2.22 -14.18 -15.23
N GLU A 102 2.23 -15.46 -15.62
CA GLU A 102 1.93 -15.91 -16.98
C GLU A 102 0.47 -16.38 -17.17
N ASP A 103 -0.35 -16.34 -16.09
CA ASP A 103 -1.75 -16.74 -16.16
C ASP A 103 -2.55 -15.81 -17.07
N LYS A 104 -3.42 -16.39 -17.92
CA LYS A 104 -4.18 -15.64 -18.93
C LYS A 104 -5.19 -14.67 -18.32
N ASP A 105 -5.87 -15.08 -17.24
CA ASP A 105 -6.89 -14.25 -16.61
C ASP A 105 -6.24 -13.07 -15.88
N ILE A 106 -5.05 -13.26 -15.32
CA ILE A 106 -4.25 -12.18 -14.73
C ILE A 106 -3.79 -11.20 -15.82
N LYS A 107 -3.20 -11.71 -16.91
CA LYS A 107 -2.66 -10.86 -17.98
C LYS A 107 -3.74 -10.08 -18.75
N SER A 108 -4.94 -10.62 -18.87
CA SER A 108 -6.03 -9.95 -19.57
C SER A 108 -6.81 -8.95 -18.71
N ASN A 109 -6.54 -8.87 -17.42
CA ASN A 109 -7.24 -8.00 -16.51
C ASN A 109 -6.56 -6.61 -16.46
N GLU A 110 -7.20 -5.59 -17.04
CA GLU A 110 -6.66 -4.24 -17.13
C GLU A 110 -6.38 -3.61 -15.76
N VAL A 111 -7.23 -3.89 -14.76
CA VAL A 111 -7.04 -3.41 -13.39
C VAL A 111 -5.78 -4.02 -12.77
N LEU A 112 -5.60 -5.34 -12.90
CA LEU A 112 -4.41 -6.02 -12.38
C LEU A 112 -3.13 -5.56 -13.07
N ASN A 113 -3.20 -5.29 -14.38
CA ASN A 113 -2.05 -4.74 -15.12
C ASN A 113 -1.67 -3.35 -14.60
N SER A 114 -2.64 -2.46 -14.41
CA SER A 114 -2.38 -1.11 -13.90
C SER A 114 -1.83 -1.13 -12.46
N VAL A 115 -2.35 -2.00 -11.61
CA VAL A 115 -1.85 -2.18 -10.24
C VAL A 115 -0.44 -2.81 -10.24
N SER A 116 -0.17 -3.76 -11.13
CA SER A 116 1.17 -4.36 -11.28
C SER A 116 2.18 -3.36 -11.78
N GLU A 117 1.81 -2.47 -12.70
CA GLU A 117 2.66 -1.37 -13.15
C GLU A 117 3.00 -0.42 -11.98
N ALA A 118 2.01 -0.02 -11.19
CA ALA A 118 2.22 0.78 -10.00
C ALA A 118 3.11 0.08 -8.96
N SER A 119 2.96 -1.24 -8.81
CA SER A 119 3.80 -2.04 -7.89
C SER A 119 5.25 -2.14 -8.36
N SER A 120 5.50 -2.12 -9.67
CA SER A 120 6.86 -2.22 -10.22
C SER A 120 7.78 -1.05 -9.84
N ILE A 121 7.20 0.10 -9.51
CA ILE A 121 7.90 1.29 -9.03
C ILE A 121 7.82 1.44 -7.50
N GLY A 122 7.36 0.41 -6.81
CA GLY A 122 7.24 0.35 -5.36
C GLY A 122 8.58 0.53 -4.64
N ARG A 123 8.55 1.22 -3.53
CA ARG A 123 9.69 1.38 -2.61
C ARG A 123 9.19 1.20 -1.19
N ASP A 124 9.94 0.43 -0.43
CA ASP A 124 9.74 0.36 1.02
C ASP A 124 10.16 1.71 1.63
N TRP A 125 9.27 2.31 2.36
CA TRP A 125 9.46 3.62 2.98
C TRP A 125 9.72 3.55 4.49
N HIS A 126 9.65 2.35 5.07
CA HIS A 126 9.93 2.12 6.49
C HIS A 126 11.45 2.13 6.75
N LEU A 127 11.96 3.27 7.19
CA LEU A 127 13.36 3.51 7.48
C LEU A 127 13.86 2.88 8.80
N GLY A 128 13.22 1.85 9.29
CA GLY A 128 13.60 1.16 10.52
C GLY A 128 12.36 0.58 11.18
N TYR A 129 12.25 -0.71 11.11
CA TYR A 129 11.05 -1.42 11.57
C TYR A 129 10.74 -1.21 13.05
N GLU A 130 11.77 -1.03 13.90
CA GLU A 130 11.60 -0.85 15.33
C GLU A 130 10.90 0.48 15.68
N TYR A 131 11.21 1.54 14.94
CA TYR A 131 10.70 2.88 15.20
C TYR A 131 9.72 3.38 14.12
N GLY A 132 9.28 2.52 13.18
CA GLY A 132 8.50 2.92 12.01
C GLY A 132 7.28 3.78 12.34
N THR A 133 6.45 3.36 13.28
CA THR A 133 5.27 4.13 13.71
C THR A 133 5.65 5.48 14.33
N GLN A 134 6.73 5.54 15.09
CA GLN A 134 7.20 6.78 15.68
C GLN A 134 7.74 7.72 14.61
N ILE A 135 8.54 7.21 13.68
CA ILE A 135 9.07 7.99 12.55
C ILE A 135 7.92 8.58 11.73
N ASP A 136 6.89 7.80 11.43
CA ASP A 136 5.73 8.29 10.70
C ASP A 136 5.01 9.43 11.40
N ASN A 137 4.70 9.25 12.67
CA ASN A 137 3.88 10.21 13.41
C ASN A 137 4.66 11.46 13.84
N ASP A 138 5.93 11.30 14.23
CA ASP A 138 6.70 12.38 14.84
C ASP A 138 7.62 13.12 13.83
N VAL A 139 7.90 12.48 12.67
CA VAL A 139 8.83 13.02 11.68
C VAL A 139 8.14 13.22 10.32
N MET A 140 7.72 12.14 9.66
CA MET A 140 7.30 12.21 8.26
C MET A 140 6.00 12.98 8.06
N LYS A 141 5.02 12.72 8.91
CA LYS A 141 3.70 13.36 8.84
C LYS A 141 3.75 14.86 9.08
N PRO A 142 4.38 15.36 10.19
CA PRO A 142 4.53 16.80 10.41
C PRO A 142 5.33 17.49 9.31
N MET A 143 6.41 16.89 8.82
CA MET A 143 7.20 17.42 7.70
C MET A 143 6.33 17.64 6.47
N MET A 144 5.59 16.63 6.06
CA MET A 144 4.71 16.70 4.88
C MET A 144 3.59 17.72 5.06
N GLU A 145 2.96 17.76 6.24
CA GLU A 145 1.91 18.74 6.54
C GLU A 145 2.44 20.18 6.47
N ASN A 146 3.60 20.45 7.05
CA ASN A 146 4.22 21.77 7.01
C ASN A 146 4.56 22.20 5.57
N ILE A 147 5.15 21.31 4.77
CA ILE A 147 5.46 21.56 3.36
C ILE A 147 4.18 21.89 2.58
N LEU A 148 3.10 21.13 2.78
CA LEU A 148 1.81 21.36 2.12
C LEU A 148 1.15 22.66 2.56
N MET A 149 1.44 23.15 3.77
CA MET A 149 0.99 24.45 4.26
C MET A 149 1.88 25.61 3.80
N GLY A 150 2.95 25.35 3.04
CA GLY A 150 3.80 26.37 2.43
C GLY A 150 5.12 26.65 3.14
N SER A 151 5.52 25.82 4.11
CA SER A 151 6.83 25.90 4.73
C SER A 151 7.96 25.62 3.74
N ASN A 152 9.16 26.06 4.05
CA ASN A 152 10.32 25.85 3.19
C ASN A 152 10.73 24.37 3.18
N VAL A 153 10.65 23.73 2.02
CA VAL A 153 10.91 22.29 1.84
C VAL A 153 12.29 21.88 2.38
N LYS A 154 13.33 22.67 2.08
CA LYS A 154 14.70 22.35 2.50
C LYS A 154 14.86 22.37 4.02
N THR A 155 14.23 23.33 4.69
CA THR A 155 14.25 23.42 6.15
C THR A 155 13.51 22.26 6.78
N GLU A 156 12.28 21.99 6.31
CA GLU A 156 11.47 20.90 6.87
C GLU A 156 12.13 19.51 6.68
N VAL A 157 12.77 19.29 5.53
CA VAL A 157 13.50 18.04 5.27
C VAL A 157 14.73 17.91 6.17
N GLN A 158 15.46 19.02 6.43
CA GLN A 158 16.61 19.00 7.33
C GLN A 158 16.17 18.74 8.78
N ASP A 159 15.14 19.44 9.25
CA ASP A 159 14.60 19.23 10.59
C ASP A 159 14.05 17.81 10.78
N ALA A 160 13.48 17.22 9.75
CA ALA A 160 13.03 15.84 9.75
C ALA A 160 14.20 14.86 9.83
N ALA A 161 15.28 15.11 9.09
CA ALA A 161 16.50 14.30 9.16
C ALA A 161 17.12 14.32 10.56
N ASP A 162 17.23 15.49 11.15
CA ASP A 162 17.79 15.66 12.51
C ASP A 162 16.95 14.90 13.56
N ARG A 163 15.62 14.98 13.46
CA ARG A 163 14.70 14.20 14.34
C ARG A 163 14.80 12.70 14.11
N LEU A 164 14.95 12.28 12.86
CA LEU A 164 15.13 10.87 12.52
C LEU A 164 16.39 10.32 13.19
N ASP A 165 17.51 11.04 13.09
CA ASP A 165 18.77 10.66 13.72
C ASP A 165 18.66 10.55 15.24
N GLU A 166 17.90 11.43 15.90
CA GLU A 166 17.61 11.36 17.33
C GLU A 166 16.82 10.08 17.72
N ILE A 167 15.93 9.59 16.85
CA ILE A 167 15.11 8.41 17.11
C ILE A 167 15.93 7.15 16.92
N VAL A 168 16.70 7.04 15.84
CA VAL A 168 17.41 5.80 15.49
C VAL A 168 18.74 5.62 16.21
N SER A 169 19.27 6.68 16.84
CA SER A 169 20.52 6.62 17.62
C SER A 169 20.33 6.17 19.08
N LYS A 170 19.11 5.89 19.51
CA LYS A 170 18.79 5.37 20.85
C LYS A 170 18.96 3.86 20.94
#